data_e980de7ca893ef181ba76fafdab72b97
#
_entry.id   e980de7ca893ef181ba76fafdab72b97
#
_cell.length_a   1.000
_cell.length_b   1.000
_cell.length_c   1.000
_cell.angle_alpha   90.00
_cell.angle_beta   90.00
_cell.angle_gamma   90.00
#
_symmetry.space_group_name_H-M   'P 1'
#
loop_
_entity.id
_entity.type
_entity.pdbx_description
1 polymer ?
#
loop_
_entity_poly.entity_id
_entity_poly.type
_entity_poly.pdbx_seq_one_letter_code
_entity_poly.pdbx_strand_id
1 'polypeptide(L)'
;MSQAGKPLLIFESVDIKGGDETVIYDLDMCISRGDFVYITGRVGSGKTSIIRTVTAENEACGKVAQVCGYDLRSIKRREIPRLRRHLGVIFQDFRLLSELTVEGNLDFVLKATGWKQAKAREARITEVLEAVGMTTKRHRDRKSVV
;
A
#
# COMPACT_ATOMS: atom_id res chain seq x y z
N MET A 1 15.49 -1.80 -27.70
CA MET A 1 15.69 -2.75 -26.58
C MET A 1 15.23 -2.05 -25.32
N SER A 2 14.02 -2.38 -24.87
CA SER A 2 13.43 -1.79 -23.65
C SER A 2 14.29 -2.21 -22.46
N GLN A 3 14.83 -1.27 -21.69
CA GLN A 3 15.42 -1.56 -20.39
C GLN A 3 14.28 -2.07 -19.50
N ALA A 4 14.15 -3.37 -19.38
CA ALA A 4 13.27 -3.99 -18.40
C ALA A 4 13.75 -3.52 -17.03
N GLY A 5 13.05 -2.54 -16.47
CA GLY A 5 13.34 -2.01 -15.14
C GLY A 5 13.27 -3.16 -14.12
N LYS A 6 14.09 -3.07 -13.07
CA LYS A 6 14.06 -4.05 -11.98
C LYS A 6 12.61 -4.23 -11.49
N PRO A 7 12.07 -5.46 -11.43
CA PRO A 7 10.69 -5.68 -11.04
C PRO A 7 10.41 -5.16 -9.62
N LEU A 8 9.22 -4.61 -9.44
CA LEU A 8 8.75 -4.10 -8.15
C LEU A 8 8.13 -5.18 -7.28
N LEU A 9 7.55 -6.21 -7.92
CA LEU A 9 6.99 -7.38 -7.24
C LEU A 9 7.38 -8.65 -8.01
N ILE A 10 7.83 -9.66 -7.28
CA ILE A 10 8.10 -11.00 -7.79
C ILE A 10 7.55 -12.00 -6.80
N PHE A 11 6.57 -12.78 -7.22
CA PHE A 11 6.10 -13.97 -6.54
C PHE A 11 6.36 -15.17 -7.46
N GLU A 12 7.03 -16.19 -6.92
CA GLU A 12 7.24 -17.48 -7.57
C GLU A 12 6.77 -18.57 -6.63
N SER A 13 5.76 -19.31 -7.06
CA SER A 13 5.13 -20.38 -6.28
C SER A 13 4.76 -19.92 -4.87
N VAL A 14 4.06 -18.79 -4.74
CA VAL A 14 3.70 -18.20 -3.44
C VAL A 14 2.29 -18.60 -3.05
N ASP A 15 2.17 -19.17 -1.87
CA ASP A 15 0.88 -19.43 -1.23
C ASP A 15 0.38 -18.19 -0.50
N ILE A 16 -0.86 -17.80 -0.79
CA ILE A 16 -1.51 -16.63 -0.19
C ILE A 16 -2.51 -17.09 0.87
N LYS A 17 -2.30 -16.61 2.09
CA LYS A 17 -3.19 -16.91 3.23
C LYS A 17 -4.34 -15.91 3.35
N GLY A 18 -5.52 -16.43 3.72
CA GLY A 18 -6.70 -15.68 4.11
C GLY A 18 -7.06 -15.98 5.57
N GLY A 19 -6.37 -15.35 6.52
CA GLY A 19 -6.37 -15.79 7.92
C GLY A 19 -5.44 -16.99 8.10
N ASP A 20 -5.93 -18.07 8.70
CA ASP A 20 -5.15 -19.29 8.96
C ASP A 20 -5.13 -20.26 7.76
N GLU A 21 -5.99 -20.05 6.77
CA GLU A 21 -6.13 -20.93 5.61
C GLU A 21 -5.40 -20.36 4.38
N THR A 22 -4.88 -21.25 3.53
CA THR A 22 -4.37 -20.87 2.22
C THR A 22 -5.55 -20.76 1.25
N VAL A 23 -5.72 -19.57 0.65
CA VAL A 23 -6.82 -19.25 -0.27
C VAL A 23 -6.37 -19.22 -1.74
N ILE A 24 -5.08 -19.07 -1.99
CA ILE A 24 -4.47 -19.16 -3.32
C ILE A 24 -3.19 -19.96 -3.16
N TYR A 25 -3.01 -20.96 -4.01
CA TYR A 25 -1.83 -21.81 -4.04
C TYR A 25 -0.98 -21.47 -5.26
N ASP A 26 0.33 -21.56 -5.11
CA ASP A 26 1.31 -21.55 -6.20
C ASP A 26 1.18 -20.32 -7.11
N LEU A 27 1.00 -19.11 -6.51
CA LEU A 27 0.85 -17.88 -7.26
C LEU A 27 2.18 -17.45 -7.86
N ASP A 28 2.21 -17.31 -9.18
CA ASP A 28 3.28 -16.65 -9.92
C ASP A 28 2.82 -15.27 -10.38
N MET A 29 3.58 -14.23 -10.04
CA MET A 29 3.28 -12.85 -10.42
C MET A 29 4.56 -12.02 -10.52
N CYS A 30 4.73 -11.30 -11.61
CA CYS A 30 5.82 -10.36 -11.78
C CYS A 30 5.25 -9.01 -12.23
N ILE A 31 5.58 -7.94 -11.48
CA ILE A 31 5.12 -6.58 -11.79
C ILE A 31 6.34 -5.67 -11.87
N SER A 32 6.48 -4.98 -12.99
CA SER A 32 7.52 -4.01 -13.27
C SER A 32 7.03 -2.57 -13.15
N ARG A 33 7.96 -1.64 -13.16
CA ARG A 33 7.61 -0.22 -13.14
C ARG A 33 6.84 0.18 -14.40
N GLY A 34 5.68 0.81 -14.21
CA GLY A 34 4.80 1.24 -15.29
C GLY A 34 3.72 0.23 -15.66
N ASP A 35 3.76 -0.98 -15.10
CA ASP A 35 2.71 -1.96 -15.33
C ASP A 35 1.41 -1.53 -14.65
N PHE A 36 0.31 -1.89 -15.29
CA PHE A 36 -1.04 -1.76 -14.76
C PHE A 36 -1.70 -3.14 -14.73
N VAL A 37 -2.00 -3.64 -13.53
CA VAL A 37 -2.46 -5.02 -13.32
C VAL A 37 -3.85 -5.04 -12.72
N TYR A 38 -4.78 -5.76 -13.36
CA TYR A 38 -6.10 -6.07 -12.81
C TYR A 38 -6.08 -7.44 -12.13
N ILE A 39 -6.51 -7.50 -10.87
CA ILE A 39 -6.78 -8.75 -10.17
C ILE A 39 -8.28 -9.00 -10.17
N THR A 40 -8.74 -9.99 -10.94
CA THR A 40 -10.15 -10.34 -11.07
C THR A 40 -10.45 -11.68 -10.42
N GLY A 41 -11.70 -11.89 -10.03
CA GLY A 41 -12.16 -13.15 -9.41
C GLY A 41 -13.41 -12.95 -8.58
N ARG A 42 -14.04 -14.06 -8.19
CA ARG A 42 -15.26 -14.08 -7.37
C ARG A 42 -15.02 -13.43 -5.99
N VAL A 43 -16.11 -13.06 -5.31
CA VAL A 43 -16.04 -12.63 -3.90
C VAL A 43 -15.47 -13.79 -3.07
N GLY A 44 -14.54 -13.49 -2.17
CA GLY A 44 -13.87 -14.51 -1.35
C GLY A 44 -12.68 -15.22 -2.00
N SER A 45 -12.36 -14.97 -3.26
CA SER A 45 -11.26 -15.65 -3.97
C SER A 45 -9.83 -15.21 -3.58
N GLY A 46 -9.65 -14.50 -2.49
CA GLY A 46 -8.31 -14.14 -2.00
C GLY A 46 -7.70 -12.85 -2.57
N LYS A 47 -8.41 -12.06 -3.39
CA LYS A 47 -7.87 -10.80 -3.97
C LYS A 47 -7.31 -9.84 -2.92
N THR A 48 -8.08 -9.61 -1.85
CA THR A 48 -7.64 -8.78 -0.72
C THR A 48 -6.46 -9.41 0.03
N SER A 49 -6.40 -10.74 0.08
CA SER A 49 -5.30 -11.46 0.71
C SER A 49 -3.98 -11.26 -0.04
N ILE A 50 -4.02 -11.18 -1.39
CA ILE A 50 -2.83 -10.80 -2.18
C ILE A 50 -2.31 -9.42 -1.73
N ILE A 51 -3.19 -8.41 -1.64
CA ILE A 51 -2.79 -7.07 -1.21
C ILE A 51 -2.23 -7.08 0.22
N ARG A 52 -2.84 -7.84 1.13
CA ARG A 52 -2.32 -7.99 2.50
C ARG A 52 -0.95 -8.67 2.54
N THR A 53 -0.70 -9.62 1.65
CA THR A 53 0.63 -10.24 1.52
C THR A 53 1.65 -9.23 0.98
N VAL A 54 1.30 -8.47 -0.06
CA VAL A 54 2.16 -7.41 -0.62
C VAL A 54 2.53 -6.36 0.43
N THR A 55 1.60 -6.02 1.33
CA THR A 55 1.83 -5.07 2.43
C THR A 55 2.48 -5.69 3.67
N ALA A 56 2.85 -6.97 3.61
CA ALA A 56 3.37 -7.74 4.74
C ALA A 56 2.44 -7.69 5.98
N GLU A 57 1.12 -7.75 5.75
CA GLU A 57 0.12 -8.02 6.79
C GLU A 57 -0.04 -9.53 6.99
N ASN A 58 0.00 -10.30 5.88
CA ASN A 58 0.04 -11.75 5.90
C ASN A 58 1.45 -12.25 5.60
N GLU A 59 1.79 -13.41 6.13
CA GLU A 59 3.02 -14.11 5.81
C GLU A 59 3.02 -14.58 4.36
N ALA A 60 4.19 -14.56 3.72
CA ALA A 60 4.42 -15.09 2.39
C ALA A 60 5.19 -16.40 2.47
N CYS A 61 4.63 -17.47 1.94
CA CYS A 61 5.27 -18.77 1.83
C CYS A 61 5.45 -19.11 0.35
N GLY A 62 6.65 -19.45 -0.10
CA GLY A 62 6.91 -19.79 -1.50
C GLY A 62 8.38 -19.77 -1.87
N LYS A 63 8.69 -19.91 -3.16
CA LYS A 63 10.09 -19.91 -3.64
C LYS A 63 10.68 -18.51 -3.62
N VAL A 64 9.99 -17.54 -4.19
CA VAL A 64 10.37 -16.12 -4.20
C VAL A 64 9.17 -15.27 -3.83
N ALA A 65 9.33 -14.36 -2.86
CA ALA A 65 8.31 -13.40 -2.49
C ALA A 65 8.95 -12.04 -2.22
N GLN A 66 9.20 -11.28 -3.27
CA GLN A 66 9.88 -9.97 -3.18
C GLN A 66 8.92 -8.83 -3.54
N VAL A 67 8.96 -7.75 -2.74
CA VAL A 67 8.22 -6.52 -2.98
C VAL A 67 9.13 -5.33 -2.71
N CYS A 68 9.30 -4.46 -3.69
CA CYS A 68 10.17 -3.26 -3.60
C CYS A 68 11.58 -3.58 -3.08
N GLY A 69 12.12 -4.76 -3.41
CA GLY A 69 13.44 -5.22 -2.98
C GLY A 69 13.49 -5.87 -1.60
N TYR A 70 12.38 -5.99 -0.89
CA TYR A 70 12.27 -6.73 0.37
C TYR A 70 11.82 -8.16 0.13
N ASP A 71 12.50 -9.15 0.73
CA ASP A 71 12.05 -10.55 0.75
C ASP A 71 11.03 -10.74 1.88
N LEU A 72 9.76 -10.92 1.52
CA LEU A 72 8.66 -11.03 2.48
C LEU A 72 8.75 -12.27 3.36
N ARG A 73 9.45 -13.34 2.91
CA ARG A 73 9.61 -14.60 3.66
C ARG A 73 10.52 -14.43 4.88
N SER A 74 11.40 -13.44 4.86
CA SER A 74 12.40 -13.17 5.90
C SER A 74 12.35 -11.75 6.44
N ILE A 75 11.39 -10.94 6.01
CA ILE A 75 11.26 -9.54 6.42
C ILE A 75 11.09 -9.43 7.94
N LYS A 76 11.92 -8.61 8.55
CA LYS A 76 11.84 -8.38 10.00
C LYS A 76 10.75 -7.35 10.30
N ARG A 77 10.07 -7.51 11.43
CA ARG A 77 9.00 -6.59 11.88
C ARG A 77 9.40 -5.11 11.82
N ARG A 78 10.66 -4.77 12.10
CA ARG A 78 11.20 -3.40 12.02
C ARG A 78 11.36 -2.87 10.59
N GLU A 79 11.32 -3.73 9.57
CA GLU A 79 11.47 -3.38 8.15
C GLU A 79 10.13 -3.15 7.48
N ILE A 80 9.05 -3.75 7.99
CA ILE A 80 7.69 -3.61 7.44
C ILE A 80 7.27 -2.14 7.28
N PRO A 81 7.48 -1.23 8.25
CA PRO A 81 7.15 0.18 8.05
C PRO A 81 7.94 0.85 6.92
N ARG A 82 9.17 0.37 6.64
CA ARG A 82 9.98 0.86 5.52
C ARG A 82 9.44 0.36 4.18
N LEU A 83 9.11 -0.92 4.08
CA LEU A 83 8.42 -1.48 2.91
C LEU A 83 7.14 -0.70 2.61
N ARG A 84 6.26 -0.52 3.60
CA ARG A 84 4.96 0.16 3.43
C ARG A 84 5.07 1.62 2.97
N ARG A 85 6.20 2.29 3.20
CA ARG A 85 6.47 3.65 2.67
C ARG A 85 6.67 3.68 1.15
N HIS A 86 7.00 2.54 0.54
CA HIS A 86 7.12 2.40 -0.92
C HIS A 86 5.76 2.07 -1.58
N LEU A 87 4.72 1.80 -0.79
CA LEU A 87 3.42 1.34 -1.26
C LEU A 87 2.35 2.39 -0.95
N GLY A 88 1.55 2.78 -1.94
CA GLY A 88 0.31 3.50 -1.74
C GLY A 88 -0.86 2.53 -1.82
N VAL A 89 -1.65 2.38 -0.76
CA VAL A 89 -2.81 1.48 -0.72
C VAL A 89 -4.07 2.26 -0.44
N ILE A 90 -5.07 2.09 -1.31
CA ILE A 90 -6.42 2.61 -1.09
C ILE A 90 -7.29 1.42 -0.69
N PHE A 91 -7.77 1.43 0.55
CA PHE A 91 -8.67 0.40 1.07
C PHE A 91 -10.12 0.71 0.71
N GLN A 92 -10.96 -0.32 0.61
CA GLN A 92 -12.37 -0.20 0.29
C GLN A 92 -13.14 0.68 1.32
N ASP A 93 -12.75 0.62 2.59
CA ASP A 93 -13.27 1.40 3.70
C ASP A 93 -12.49 2.72 3.93
N PHE A 94 -11.59 3.05 3.02
CA PHE A 94 -10.68 4.21 3.04
C PHE A 94 -9.76 4.29 4.28
N ARG A 95 -10.08 3.65 5.39
CA ARG A 95 -9.33 3.66 6.68
C ARG A 95 -8.92 5.06 7.15
N LEU A 96 -9.75 6.05 6.89
CA LEU A 96 -9.53 7.42 7.35
C LEU A 96 -9.99 7.57 8.80
N LEU A 97 -9.28 8.40 9.55
CA LEU A 97 -9.66 8.79 10.90
C LEU A 97 -10.84 9.77 10.80
N SER A 98 -12.03 9.32 11.19
CA SER A 98 -13.30 10.04 11.03
C SER A 98 -13.36 11.34 11.83
N GLU A 99 -12.63 11.38 12.93
CA GLU A 99 -12.55 12.54 13.86
C GLU A 99 -11.60 13.64 13.36
N LEU A 100 -10.84 13.37 12.29
CA LEU A 100 -9.89 14.31 11.73
C LEU A 100 -10.42 14.91 10.41
N THR A 101 -10.02 16.15 10.16
CA THR A 101 -10.20 16.80 8.86
C THR A 101 -9.35 16.13 7.79
N VAL A 102 -9.54 16.52 6.53
CA VAL A 102 -8.68 16.09 5.41
C VAL A 102 -7.22 16.38 5.72
N GLU A 103 -6.91 17.60 6.12
CA GLU A 103 -5.57 18.01 6.54
C GLU A 103 -5.03 17.18 7.72
N GLY A 104 -5.87 16.95 8.73
CA GLY A 104 -5.52 16.17 9.90
C GLY A 104 -5.13 14.72 9.56
N ASN A 105 -5.85 14.09 8.64
CA ASN A 105 -5.53 12.75 8.12
C ASN A 105 -4.18 12.74 7.39
N LEU A 106 -3.93 13.74 6.54
CA LEU A 106 -2.66 13.86 5.80
C LEU A 106 -1.49 14.13 6.75
N ASP A 107 -1.66 15.04 7.71
CA ASP A 107 -0.62 15.36 8.71
C ASP A 107 -0.29 14.15 9.60
N PHE A 108 -1.31 13.36 9.97
CA PHE A 108 -1.12 12.12 10.71
C PHE A 108 -0.21 11.13 9.96
N VAL A 109 -0.48 10.91 8.66
CA VAL A 109 0.34 10.02 7.82
C VAL A 109 1.77 10.57 7.67
N LEU A 110 1.93 11.86 7.43
CA LEU A 110 3.25 12.46 7.29
C LEU A 110 4.07 12.33 8.59
N LYS A 111 3.46 12.57 9.76
CA LYS A 111 4.10 12.33 11.07
C LYS A 111 4.52 10.88 11.24
N ALA A 112 3.62 9.94 10.96
CA ALA A 112 3.88 8.51 11.07
C ALA A 112 4.98 8.02 10.11
N THR A 113 5.16 8.69 8.99
CA THR A 113 6.21 8.39 7.99
C THR A 113 7.53 9.13 8.21
N GLY A 114 7.64 9.91 9.30
CA GLY A 114 8.89 10.49 9.74
C GLY A 114 9.14 11.95 9.33
N TRP A 115 8.13 12.65 8.85
CA TRP A 115 8.22 14.10 8.59
C TRP A 115 8.18 14.89 9.89
N LYS A 116 9.35 15.24 10.42
CA LYS A 116 9.47 15.89 11.74
C LYS A 116 9.06 17.38 11.73
N GLN A 117 9.39 18.10 10.66
CA GLN A 117 9.19 19.56 10.59
C GLN A 117 7.75 19.90 10.19
N ALA A 118 7.04 20.64 11.03
CA ALA A 118 5.64 21.06 10.79
C ALA A 118 5.50 21.85 9.48
N LYS A 119 6.38 22.81 9.22
CA LYS A 119 6.38 23.63 8.02
C LYS A 119 6.52 22.78 6.73
N ALA A 120 7.37 21.75 6.76
CA ALA A 120 7.54 20.85 5.62
C ALA A 120 6.29 19.99 5.39
N ARG A 121 5.62 19.53 6.46
CA ARG A 121 4.36 18.78 6.32
C ARG A 121 3.24 19.66 5.75
N GLU A 122 3.12 20.89 6.24
CA GLU A 122 2.14 21.84 5.73
C GLU A 122 2.33 22.14 4.25
N ALA A 123 3.55 22.38 3.80
CA ALA A 123 3.88 22.57 2.39
C ALA A 123 3.50 21.35 1.56
N ARG A 124 3.80 20.14 2.04
CA ARG A 124 3.46 18.89 1.34
C ARG A 124 1.96 18.66 1.28
N ILE A 125 1.21 18.96 2.34
CA ILE A 125 -0.25 18.87 2.35
C ILE A 125 -0.85 19.82 1.30
N THR A 126 -0.38 21.05 1.24
CA THR A 126 -0.82 22.04 0.26
C THR A 126 -0.58 21.52 -1.16
N GLU A 127 0.64 21.09 -1.47
CA GLU A 127 1.01 20.53 -2.77
C GLU A 127 0.09 19.37 -3.19
N VAL A 128 -0.15 18.43 -2.28
CA VAL A 128 -0.99 17.26 -2.56
C VAL A 128 -2.45 17.65 -2.80
N LEU A 129 -3.00 18.57 -2.00
CA LEU A 129 -4.38 19.03 -2.14
C LEU A 129 -4.58 19.84 -3.44
N GLU A 130 -3.60 20.63 -3.83
CA GLU A 130 -3.60 21.33 -5.13
C GLU A 130 -3.58 20.34 -6.30
N ALA A 131 -2.69 19.33 -6.24
CA ALA A 131 -2.56 18.33 -7.29
C ALA A 131 -3.86 17.55 -7.56
N VAL A 132 -4.70 17.36 -6.53
CA VAL A 132 -6.00 16.66 -6.66
C VAL A 132 -7.22 17.61 -6.69
N GLY A 133 -7.01 18.93 -6.73
CA GLY A 133 -8.10 19.91 -6.77
C GLY A 133 -8.95 19.99 -5.50
N MET A 134 -8.39 19.62 -4.34
CA MET A 134 -9.11 19.54 -3.07
C MET A 134 -8.75 20.64 -2.06
N THR A 135 -8.11 21.71 -2.46
CA THR A 135 -7.65 22.79 -1.57
C THR A 135 -8.78 23.38 -0.73
N THR A 136 -9.98 23.57 -1.31
CA THR A 136 -11.16 24.09 -0.61
C THR A 136 -11.76 23.12 0.43
N LYS A 137 -11.37 21.84 0.39
CA LYS A 137 -11.84 20.79 1.30
C LYS A 137 -10.90 20.54 2.47
N ARG A 138 -9.77 21.26 2.56
CA ARG A 138 -8.69 21.07 3.53
C ARG A 138 -9.17 20.89 4.97
N HIS A 139 -10.08 21.76 5.41
CA HIS A 139 -10.58 21.79 6.80
C HIS A 139 -11.91 21.05 6.98
N ARG A 140 -12.39 20.36 5.96
CA ARG A 140 -13.60 19.56 6.05
C ARG A 140 -13.32 18.20 6.71
N ASP A 141 -14.28 17.71 7.48
CA ASP A 141 -14.25 16.35 7.98
C ASP A 141 -14.61 15.32 6.88
N ARG A 142 -14.36 14.05 7.15
CA ARG A 142 -14.65 12.96 6.20
C ARG A 142 -16.11 12.95 5.75
N LYS A 143 -17.06 13.24 6.65
CA LYS A 143 -18.51 13.15 6.39
C LYS A 143 -18.96 14.18 5.35
N SER A 144 -18.24 15.30 5.25
CA SER A 144 -18.58 16.40 4.33
C SER A 144 -17.86 16.33 2.99
N VAL A 145 -17.01 15.33 2.76
CA VAL A 145 -16.20 15.17 1.54
C VAL A 145 -16.68 14.01 0.67
N VAL A 146 -17.39 13.05 1.24
CA VAL A 146 -17.94 11.88 0.52
C VAL A 146 -19.30 12.19 -0.09
#